data_5e79ee883c0f11e70486d6b2c72f1e72
#
_entry.id   5e79ee883c0f11e70486d6b2c72f1e72
#
_cell.length_a   1.000
_cell.length_b   1.000
_cell.length_c   1.000
_cell.angle_alpha   90.00
_cell.angle_beta   90.00
_cell.angle_gamma   90.00
#
_symmetry.space_group_name_H-M   'P 1'
#
loop_
_entity.id
_entity.type
_entity.pdbx_description
1 polymer ?
#
loop_
_entity_poly.entity_id
_entity_poly.type
_entity_poly.pdbx_seq_one_letter_code
_entity_poly.pdbx_strand_id
1 'polypeptide(L)'
;MKKRIVTIFSVGIIALSITACGKSSGDSSEITKKLDFDIIQENLDTAFKNSETYSIYNSCDIEYDSDGNDLNIIVAVNDSIDPSLSVDYAKYAISTINYEAQRQVEGLKDYSNSDNYYGGLFDDVDAFITVAPVSASNEDDYFIFESIPRGSNREIKLH
;
A
#
# COMPACT_ATOMS: atom_id res chain seq x y z
N MET A 1 -16.97 -20.28 -20.83
CA MET A 1 -16.03 -19.13 -20.82
C MET A 1 -16.82 -17.88 -20.44
N LYS A 2 -16.78 -17.45 -19.18
CA LYS A 2 -17.41 -16.19 -18.74
C LYS A 2 -16.34 -15.12 -18.72
N LYS A 3 -16.42 -14.18 -19.67
CA LYS A 3 -15.57 -12.98 -19.68
C LYS A 3 -15.94 -12.12 -18.48
N ARG A 4 -15.04 -12.00 -17.51
CA ARG A 4 -15.16 -11.00 -16.46
C ARG A 4 -14.81 -9.65 -17.06
N ILE A 5 -15.78 -8.76 -17.09
CA ILE A 5 -15.58 -7.35 -17.43
C ILE A 5 -14.99 -6.73 -16.19
N VAL A 6 -13.69 -6.48 -16.21
CA VAL A 6 -13.03 -5.64 -15.22
C VAL A 6 -13.44 -4.22 -15.58
N THR A 7 -14.31 -3.64 -14.78
CA THR A 7 -14.62 -2.21 -14.86
C THR A 7 -13.45 -1.48 -14.23
N ILE A 8 -12.54 -1.04 -15.07
CA ILE A 8 -11.46 -0.15 -14.68
C ILE A 8 -12.11 1.19 -14.37
N PHE A 9 -12.29 1.50 -13.09
CA PHE A 9 -12.48 2.86 -12.65
C PHE A 9 -11.18 3.59 -12.97
N SER A 10 -11.17 4.34 -14.04
CA SER A 10 -10.09 5.26 -14.35
C SER A 10 -10.18 6.43 -13.36
N VAL A 11 -9.62 6.24 -12.17
CA VAL A 11 -9.11 7.35 -11.38
C VAL A 11 -7.99 7.93 -12.24
N GLY A 12 -8.19 9.15 -12.72
CA GLY A 12 -7.18 9.82 -13.54
C GLY A 12 -5.92 10.03 -12.71
N ILE A 13 -4.97 9.13 -12.87
CA ILE A 13 -3.63 9.29 -12.30
C ILE A 13 -3.00 10.45 -13.06
N ILE A 14 -3.05 11.64 -12.46
CA ILE A 14 -2.21 12.74 -12.87
C ILE A 14 -0.81 12.36 -12.40
N ALA A 15 0.01 11.90 -13.36
CA ALA A 15 1.43 11.69 -13.12
C ALA A 15 2.08 13.02 -12.75
N LEU A 16 2.15 13.30 -11.46
CA LEU A 16 3.00 14.36 -10.92
C LEU A 16 4.44 13.85 -11.00
N SER A 17 5.15 14.30 -12.02
CA SER A 17 6.60 14.19 -12.08
C SER A 17 7.20 15.00 -10.94
N ILE A 18 7.35 14.40 -9.77
CA ILE A 18 8.17 14.94 -8.70
C ILE A 18 9.62 14.74 -9.13
N THR A 19 10.20 15.77 -9.75
CA THR A 19 11.64 15.88 -9.96
C THR A 19 12.30 16.12 -8.59
N ALA A 20 12.36 15.12 -7.75
CA ALA A 20 13.26 15.08 -6.62
C ALA A 20 14.63 14.66 -7.14
N CYS A 21 15.54 15.62 -7.21
CA CYS A 21 16.93 15.44 -7.57
C CYS A 21 17.64 14.62 -6.49
N GLY A 22 17.66 13.31 -6.66
CA GLY A 22 18.45 12.36 -5.91
C GLY A 22 18.58 11.11 -6.76
N LYS A 23 19.75 10.95 -7.43
CA LYS A 23 20.07 9.72 -8.13
C LYS A 23 20.16 8.57 -7.13
N SER A 24 19.04 7.89 -6.91
CA SER A 24 19.04 6.48 -6.54
C SER A 24 18.76 5.73 -7.83
N SER A 25 19.75 5.00 -8.34
CA SER A 25 19.54 4.05 -9.42
C SER A 25 18.69 2.92 -8.83
N GLY A 26 17.37 3.01 -9.04
CA GLY A 26 16.41 2.01 -8.60
C GLY A 26 16.52 0.77 -9.47
N ASP A 27 17.45 -0.10 -9.15
CA ASP A 27 17.37 -1.51 -9.58
C ASP A 27 16.47 -2.20 -8.56
N SER A 28 15.45 -2.92 -9.06
CA SER A 28 14.62 -3.79 -8.21
C SER A 28 15.51 -4.69 -7.38
N SER A 29 15.21 -4.79 -6.09
CA SER A 29 16.05 -5.51 -5.15
C SER A 29 16.01 -7.02 -5.37
N GLU A 30 16.96 -7.74 -4.77
CA GLU A 30 16.95 -9.20 -4.77
C GLU A 30 15.76 -9.80 -4.01
N ILE A 31 15.12 -9.03 -3.14
CA ILE A 31 13.91 -9.41 -2.40
C ILE A 31 12.69 -9.28 -3.32
N THR A 32 12.49 -8.10 -3.91
CA THR A 32 11.32 -7.82 -4.76
C THR A 32 11.26 -8.68 -6.02
N LYS A 33 12.41 -9.08 -6.58
CA LYS A 33 12.49 -10.04 -7.69
C LYS A 33 11.95 -11.45 -7.37
N LYS A 34 11.83 -11.80 -6.09
CA LYS A 34 11.31 -13.09 -5.63
C LYS A 34 9.84 -13.03 -5.25
N LEU A 35 9.26 -11.82 -5.23
CA LEU A 35 7.87 -11.61 -4.84
C LEU A 35 6.94 -11.68 -6.04
N ASP A 36 5.82 -12.34 -5.83
CA ASP A 36 4.66 -12.31 -6.71
C ASP A 36 3.64 -11.34 -6.09
N PHE A 37 3.61 -10.12 -6.63
CA PHE A 37 2.73 -9.08 -6.14
C PHE A 37 1.25 -9.35 -6.46
N ASP A 38 0.94 -10.16 -7.47
CA ASP A 38 -0.44 -10.57 -7.76
C ASP A 38 -0.99 -11.48 -6.63
N ILE A 39 -0.15 -12.36 -6.09
CA ILE A 39 -0.50 -13.18 -4.92
C ILE A 39 -0.67 -12.30 -3.68
N ILE A 40 0.20 -11.31 -3.47
CA ILE A 40 0.06 -10.37 -2.35
C ILE A 40 -1.27 -9.61 -2.47
N GLN A 41 -1.61 -9.13 -3.66
CA GLN A 41 -2.87 -8.43 -3.94
C GLN A 41 -4.09 -9.31 -3.62
N GLU A 42 -4.13 -10.56 -4.08
CA GLU A 42 -5.24 -11.48 -3.84
C GLU A 42 -5.44 -11.77 -2.34
N ASN A 43 -4.33 -11.98 -1.62
CA ASN A 43 -4.37 -12.26 -0.19
C ASN A 43 -4.73 -11.01 0.63
N LEU A 44 -4.28 -9.83 0.22
CA LEU A 44 -4.64 -8.55 0.83
C LEU A 44 -6.15 -8.30 0.71
N ASP A 45 -6.71 -8.48 -0.47
CA ASP A 45 -8.16 -8.42 -0.71
C ASP A 45 -8.94 -9.39 0.18
N THR A 46 -8.42 -10.60 0.30
CA THR A 46 -9.05 -11.64 1.14
C THR A 46 -8.99 -11.28 2.62
N ALA A 47 -7.87 -10.73 3.08
CA ALA A 47 -7.69 -10.30 4.46
C ALA A 47 -8.67 -9.19 4.85
N PHE A 48 -8.80 -8.17 4.01
CA PHE A 48 -9.77 -7.08 4.23
C PHE A 48 -11.22 -7.58 4.21
N LYS A 49 -11.62 -8.40 3.23
CA LYS A 49 -12.97 -8.95 3.10
C LYS A 49 -13.39 -9.82 4.29
N ASN A 50 -12.45 -10.50 4.92
CA ASN A 50 -12.70 -11.37 6.07
C ASN A 50 -12.52 -10.65 7.41
N SER A 51 -12.09 -9.39 7.43
CA SER A 51 -11.88 -8.64 8.65
C SER A 51 -13.20 -8.03 9.16
N GLU A 52 -13.61 -8.41 10.37
CA GLU A 52 -14.72 -7.76 11.06
C GLU A 52 -14.37 -6.33 11.48
N THR A 53 -13.10 -6.07 11.80
CA THR A 53 -12.59 -4.77 12.26
C THR A 53 -12.55 -3.74 11.13
N TYR A 54 -12.17 -4.17 9.92
CA TYR A 54 -11.99 -3.29 8.75
C TYR A 54 -13.14 -3.44 7.74
N SER A 55 -14.37 -3.58 8.25
CA SER A 55 -15.57 -3.87 7.45
C SER A 55 -16.05 -2.72 6.56
N ILE A 56 -15.55 -1.49 6.77
CA ILE A 56 -15.89 -0.29 5.97
C ILE A 56 -14.93 -0.12 4.76
N TYR A 57 -14.14 -1.11 4.48
CA TYR A 57 -13.29 -1.24 3.32
C TYR A 57 -14.10 -1.37 2.02
N ASN A 58 -13.62 -0.77 0.94
CA ASN A 58 -14.18 -0.92 -0.39
C ASN A 58 -13.23 -1.66 -1.34
N SER A 59 -11.99 -1.19 -1.48
CA SER A 59 -10.91 -1.87 -2.18
C SER A 59 -9.55 -1.54 -1.56
N CYS A 60 -8.58 -2.41 -1.79
CA CYS A 60 -7.18 -2.11 -1.52
C CYS A 60 -6.38 -2.60 -2.72
N ASP A 61 -5.70 -1.68 -3.38
CA ASP A 61 -4.96 -1.95 -4.59
C ASP A 61 -3.47 -1.67 -4.34
N ILE A 62 -2.60 -2.55 -4.84
CA ILE A 62 -1.16 -2.36 -4.82
C ILE A 62 -0.61 -2.34 -6.25
N GLU A 63 0.37 -1.47 -6.48
CA GLU A 63 1.11 -1.39 -7.73
C GLU A 63 2.60 -1.28 -7.42
N TYR A 64 3.37 -2.24 -7.92
CA TYR A 64 4.83 -2.23 -7.78
C TYR A 64 5.48 -1.77 -9.07
N ASP A 65 6.27 -0.69 -8.97
CA ASP A 65 7.14 -0.20 -10.04
C ASP A 65 8.56 -0.74 -9.86
N SER A 66 8.96 -1.65 -10.76
CA SER A 66 10.29 -2.27 -10.73
C SER A 66 11.42 -1.30 -11.06
N ASP A 67 11.16 -0.25 -11.82
CA ASP A 67 12.17 0.72 -12.24
C ASP A 67 12.56 1.66 -11.10
N GLY A 68 11.58 2.06 -10.29
CA GLY A 68 11.79 2.87 -9.08
C GLY A 68 12.07 2.04 -7.83
N ASN A 69 11.69 0.78 -7.83
CA ASN A 69 11.55 -0.07 -6.65
C ASN A 69 10.56 0.53 -5.65
N ASP A 70 9.45 1.05 -6.19
CA ASP A 70 8.41 1.77 -5.48
C ASP A 70 7.15 0.90 -5.35
N LEU A 71 6.51 0.94 -4.20
CA LEU A 71 5.24 0.25 -3.93
C LEU A 71 4.15 1.25 -3.62
N ASN A 72 3.19 1.42 -4.51
CA ASN A 72 2.00 2.22 -4.29
C ASN A 72 0.92 1.35 -3.63
N ILE A 73 0.32 1.85 -2.55
CA ILE A 73 -0.73 1.19 -1.77
C ILE A 73 -1.91 2.14 -1.67
N ILE A 74 -3.06 1.74 -2.20
CA ILE A 74 -4.28 2.56 -2.20
C ILE A 74 -5.39 1.81 -1.50
N VAL A 75 -5.85 2.34 -0.39
CA VAL A 75 -6.99 1.81 0.38
C VAL A 75 -8.19 2.72 0.17
N ALA A 76 -9.18 2.24 -0.56
CA ALA A 76 -10.45 2.93 -0.71
C ALA A 76 -11.42 2.48 0.40
N VAL A 77 -11.98 3.45 1.12
CA VAL A 77 -12.91 3.22 2.22
C VAL A 77 -14.27 3.87 1.92
N ASN A 78 -15.31 3.41 2.59
CA ASN A 78 -16.63 4.00 2.44
C ASN A 78 -16.66 5.45 2.97
N ASP A 79 -17.42 6.33 2.34
CA ASP A 79 -17.52 7.74 2.70
C ASP A 79 -18.02 8.01 4.13
N SER A 80 -18.62 7.01 4.78
CA SER A 80 -19.10 7.10 6.15
C SER A 80 -18.06 6.77 7.23
N ILE A 81 -16.82 6.45 6.84
CA ILE A 81 -15.75 6.15 7.81
C ILE A 81 -15.41 7.39 8.65
N ASP A 82 -15.10 7.16 9.93
CA ASP A 82 -14.42 8.18 10.73
C ASP A 82 -12.97 8.33 10.22
N PRO A 83 -12.55 9.52 9.76
CA PRO A 83 -11.20 9.73 9.25
C PRO A 83 -10.09 9.29 10.21
N SER A 84 -10.33 9.36 11.53
CA SER A 84 -9.35 8.93 12.55
C SER A 84 -8.97 7.45 12.44
N LEU A 85 -9.83 6.60 11.85
CA LEU A 85 -9.57 5.18 11.65
C LEU A 85 -8.67 4.90 10.44
N SER A 86 -8.43 5.90 9.58
CA SER A 86 -7.68 5.71 8.34
C SER A 86 -6.24 5.26 8.57
N VAL A 87 -5.62 5.68 9.68
CA VAL A 87 -4.27 5.25 10.08
C VAL A 87 -4.25 3.75 10.36
N ASP A 88 -5.31 3.21 10.98
CA ASP A 88 -5.41 1.77 11.27
C ASP A 88 -5.60 0.96 9.98
N TYR A 89 -6.37 1.48 9.02
CA TYR A 89 -6.51 0.87 7.69
C TYR A 89 -5.18 0.84 6.94
N ALA A 90 -4.42 1.95 6.95
CA ALA A 90 -3.10 2.02 6.35
C ALA A 90 -2.13 1.00 6.97
N LYS A 91 -2.07 0.95 8.30
CA LYS A 91 -1.22 0.01 9.06
C LYS A 91 -1.62 -1.45 8.82
N TYR A 92 -2.92 -1.73 8.71
CA TYR A 92 -3.40 -3.07 8.40
C TYR A 92 -2.98 -3.52 7.00
N ALA A 93 -3.10 -2.66 5.99
CA ALA A 93 -2.63 -2.94 4.64
C ALA A 93 -1.13 -3.25 4.63
N ILE A 94 -0.31 -2.37 5.21
CA ILE A 94 1.14 -2.52 5.29
C ILE A 94 1.55 -3.80 6.01
N SER A 95 0.95 -4.09 7.17
CA SER A 95 1.27 -5.30 7.93
C SER A 95 0.90 -6.58 7.18
N THR A 96 -0.23 -6.56 6.47
CA THR A 96 -0.67 -7.70 5.64
C THR A 96 0.26 -7.92 4.45
N ILE A 97 0.65 -6.85 3.76
CA ILE A 97 1.59 -6.90 2.64
C ILE A 97 2.95 -7.48 3.10
N ASN A 98 3.49 -6.99 4.23
CA ASN A 98 4.74 -7.52 4.76
C ASN A 98 4.62 -9.00 5.16
N TYR A 99 3.50 -9.39 5.76
CA TYR A 99 3.24 -10.79 6.12
C TYR A 99 3.19 -11.69 4.88
N GLU A 100 2.53 -11.28 3.81
CA GLU A 100 2.48 -12.04 2.56
C GLU A 100 3.85 -12.09 1.86
N ALA A 101 4.65 -11.04 1.96
CA ALA A 101 6.03 -11.06 1.48
C ALA A 101 6.90 -12.05 2.26
N GLN A 102 6.74 -12.15 3.59
CA GLN A 102 7.43 -13.15 4.43
C GLN A 102 7.08 -14.58 4.06
N ARG A 103 5.88 -14.84 3.58
CA ARG A 103 5.47 -16.18 3.11
C ARG A 103 6.17 -16.58 1.82
N GLN A 104 6.64 -15.63 1.04
CA GLN A 104 7.34 -15.85 -0.23
C GLN A 104 8.86 -15.78 -0.09
N VAL A 105 9.36 -14.96 0.83
CA VAL A 105 10.79 -14.74 1.05
C VAL A 105 11.14 -14.96 2.52
N GLU A 106 11.87 -16.04 2.79
CA GLU A 106 12.31 -16.40 4.14
C GLU A 106 13.26 -15.34 4.73
N GLY A 107 13.09 -15.05 6.01
CA GLY A 107 14.00 -14.18 6.78
C GLY A 107 13.65 -12.70 6.74
N LEU A 108 12.57 -12.28 6.08
CA LEU A 108 12.06 -10.92 6.23
C LEU A 108 11.58 -10.69 7.67
N LYS A 109 11.89 -9.51 8.21
CA LYS A 109 11.50 -9.12 9.56
C LYS A 109 10.00 -8.85 9.67
N ASP A 110 9.47 -9.08 10.87
CA ASP A 110 8.07 -8.82 11.19
C ASP A 110 7.76 -7.31 11.23
N TYR A 111 6.50 -6.97 10.94
CA TYR A 111 5.92 -5.66 11.23
C TYR A 111 5.86 -5.42 12.74
N SER A 112 6.13 -4.19 13.22
CA SER A 112 6.00 -3.78 14.61
C SER A 112 5.28 -2.44 14.73
N ASN A 113 4.09 -2.45 15.31
CA ASN A 113 3.32 -1.22 15.50
C ASN A 113 3.92 -0.29 16.58
N SER A 114 4.65 -0.85 17.56
CA SER A 114 5.22 -0.07 18.68
C SER A 114 6.32 0.88 18.25
N ASP A 115 7.04 0.54 17.16
CA ASP A 115 8.22 1.27 16.72
C ASP A 115 8.01 1.97 15.37
N ASN A 116 6.79 1.98 14.86
CA ASN A 116 6.45 2.34 13.48
C ASN A 116 7.33 1.60 12.45
N TYR A 117 7.69 0.36 12.77
CA TYR A 117 8.50 -0.47 11.89
C TYR A 117 7.59 -1.28 10.96
N TYR A 118 7.72 -1.04 9.67
CA TYR A 118 6.78 -1.56 8.68
C TYR A 118 7.12 -2.97 8.15
N GLY A 119 8.22 -3.55 8.63
CA GLY A 119 8.65 -4.90 8.27
C GLY A 119 9.73 -4.95 7.19
N GLY A 120 10.27 -6.15 6.97
CA GLY A 120 11.47 -6.35 6.15
C GLY A 120 11.29 -6.03 4.66
N LEU A 121 10.07 -6.11 4.11
CA LEU A 121 9.81 -5.64 2.76
C LEU A 121 10.03 -4.12 2.65
N PHE A 122 9.57 -3.36 3.63
CA PHE A 122 9.68 -1.89 3.66
C PHE A 122 11.07 -1.39 4.05
N ASP A 123 11.97 -2.27 4.47
CA ASP A 123 13.41 -1.95 4.51
C ASP A 123 14.02 -1.84 3.11
N ASP A 124 13.33 -2.37 2.09
CA ASP A 124 13.86 -2.61 0.76
C ASP A 124 13.16 -1.82 -0.35
N VAL A 125 11.89 -1.44 -0.17
CA VAL A 125 11.11 -0.63 -1.11
C VAL A 125 10.81 0.74 -0.55
N ASP A 126 10.69 1.75 -1.43
CA ASP A 126 10.02 3.00 -1.10
C ASP A 126 8.51 2.77 -1.27
N ALA A 127 7.70 3.15 -0.28
CA ALA A 127 6.27 2.97 -0.36
C ALA A 127 5.51 4.29 -0.31
N PHE A 128 4.39 4.34 -1.02
CA PHE A 128 3.43 5.43 -0.98
C PHE A 128 2.09 4.86 -0.54
N ILE A 129 1.55 5.38 0.55
CA ILE A 129 0.27 4.93 1.09
C ILE A 129 -0.79 6.02 0.98
N THR A 130 -1.90 5.68 0.37
CA THR A 130 -3.09 6.51 0.26
C THR A 130 -4.27 5.81 0.91
N VAL A 131 -5.00 6.50 1.79
CA VAL A 131 -6.32 6.08 2.26
C VAL A 131 -7.31 7.17 1.90
N ALA A 132 -8.32 6.83 1.11
CA ALA A 132 -9.27 7.80 0.59
C ALA A 132 -10.71 7.27 0.61
N PRO A 133 -11.72 8.13 0.81
CA PRO A 133 -13.10 7.76 0.60
C PRO A 133 -13.36 7.46 -0.88
N VAL A 134 -14.32 6.58 -1.19
CA VAL A 134 -14.63 6.22 -2.59
C VAL A 134 -15.12 7.41 -3.42
N SER A 135 -15.62 8.47 -2.79
CA SER A 135 -16.06 9.71 -3.44
C SER A 135 -14.93 10.70 -3.68
N ALA A 136 -13.71 10.43 -3.21
CA ALA A 136 -12.57 11.33 -3.40
C ALA A 136 -12.35 11.64 -4.87
N SER A 137 -12.16 12.92 -5.19
CA SER A 137 -11.96 13.40 -6.56
C SER A 137 -10.62 14.08 -6.78
N ASN A 138 -9.92 14.38 -5.71
CA ASN A 138 -8.59 15.00 -5.72
C ASN A 138 -7.85 14.69 -4.40
N GLU A 139 -6.57 15.05 -4.32
CA GLU A 139 -5.71 14.74 -3.17
C GLU A 139 -6.16 15.41 -1.87
N ASP A 140 -6.83 16.55 -1.95
CA ASP A 140 -7.34 17.25 -0.75
C ASP A 140 -8.47 16.47 -0.04
N ASP A 141 -9.06 15.50 -0.74
CA ASP A 141 -10.10 14.60 -0.20
C ASP A 141 -9.50 13.37 0.52
N TYR A 142 -8.18 13.16 0.45
CA TYR A 142 -7.55 11.97 1.03
C TYR A 142 -7.38 12.11 2.54
N PHE A 143 -7.61 11.04 3.27
CA PHE A 143 -7.37 10.98 4.71
C PHE A 143 -5.89 10.72 5.04
N ILE A 144 -5.23 9.92 4.21
CA ILE A 144 -3.79 9.63 4.28
C ILE A 144 -3.21 9.80 2.88
N PHE A 145 -2.10 10.50 2.79
CA PHE A 145 -1.27 10.59 1.60
C PHE A 145 0.19 10.73 2.05
N GLU A 146 0.86 9.61 2.26
CA GLU A 146 2.17 9.56 2.89
C GLU A 146 3.19 8.77 2.07
N SER A 147 4.42 9.27 2.06
CA SER A 147 5.59 8.55 1.56
C SER A 147 6.34 7.91 2.72
N ILE A 148 6.65 6.64 2.58
CA ILE A 148 7.44 5.83 3.52
C ILE A 148 8.72 5.44 2.80
N PRO A 149 9.81 6.22 2.94
CA PRO A 149 11.09 5.84 2.35
C PRO A 149 11.59 4.51 2.94
N ARG A 150 12.26 3.72 2.12
CA ARG A 150 12.82 2.42 2.53
C ARG A 150 13.62 2.50 3.83
N GLY A 151 13.40 1.57 4.73
CA GLY A 151 14.03 1.52 6.04
C GLY A 151 13.62 2.63 7.00
N SER A 152 12.55 3.40 6.67
CA SER A 152 12.06 4.48 7.50
C SER A 152 11.10 3.97 8.57
N ASN A 153 11.21 4.55 9.78
CA ASN A 153 10.26 4.37 10.88
C ASN A 153 9.34 5.61 11.02
N ARG A 154 9.07 6.30 9.92
CA ARG A 154 8.24 7.49 9.91
C ARG A 154 6.79 7.13 10.26
N GLU A 155 6.20 7.87 11.20
CA GLU A 155 4.81 7.69 11.60
C GLU A 155 3.85 8.10 10.46
N ILE A 156 2.87 7.24 10.17
CA ILE A 156 1.75 7.57 9.27
C ILE A 156 0.79 8.50 9.99
N LYS A 157 0.41 9.59 9.35
CA LYS A 157 -0.48 10.62 9.91
C LYS A 157 -1.65 10.92 8.99
N LEU A 158 -2.69 11.49 9.57
CA LEU A 158 -3.77 12.11 8.82
C LEU A 158 -3.24 13.29 8.02
N HIS A 159 -3.75 13.43 6.81
CA HIS A 159 -3.46 14.53 5.88
C HIS A 159 -4.13 15.82 6.31
#